data_104878bd77d38c0ec87e03bed7e23c93
#
_entry.id   104878bd77d38c0ec87e03bed7e23c93
#
_cell.length_a   1.000
_cell.length_b   1.000
_cell.length_c   1.000
_cell.angle_alpha   90.00
_cell.angle_beta   90.00
_cell.angle_gamma   90.00
#
_symmetry.space_group_name_H-M   'P 1'
#
loop_
_entity.id
_entity.type
_entity.pdbx_description
1 polymer ?
#
loop_
_entity_poly.entity_id
_entity_poly.type
_entity_poly.pdbx_seq_one_letter_code
_entity_poly.pdbx_strand_id
1 'polypeptide(L)'
;MIKIFFILFLPLLLFSKYQIVTYFPLESHIIKKIAQNEVKIREISSRFIEDFREIPSSEISKLSNAKIYFHFGLPIEKEYAKLLKQKNSEILIIDLSSNIKKTDGNPYFWTDPFLLREVAKNIYEILVDIDKDKIEYYKKNYESF
;
A
#
# COMPACT_ATOMS: atom_id res chain seq x y z
N MET A 1 -22.56 53.94 6.60
CA MET A 1 -21.66 53.23 5.70
C MET A 1 -21.40 51.83 6.27
N ILE A 2 -22.08 50.80 5.72
CA ILE A 2 -21.96 49.41 6.16
C ILE A 2 -20.80 48.77 5.39
N LYS A 3 -19.69 48.40 6.07
CA LYS A 3 -18.60 47.68 5.48
C LYS A 3 -19.00 46.20 5.43
N ILE A 4 -19.35 45.67 4.26
CA ILE A 4 -19.59 44.28 3.99
C ILE A 4 -18.22 43.57 3.96
N PHE A 5 -17.93 42.78 4.99
CA PHE A 5 -16.74 41.94 5.06
C PHE A 5 -17.04 40.66 4.27
N PHE A 6 -16.53 40.57 3.06
CA PHE A 6 -16.66 39.39 2.21
C PHE A 6 -15.68 38.33 2.74
N ILE A 7 -16.17 37.42 3.59
CA ILE A 7 -15.40 36.25 4.03
C ILE A 7 -15.31 35.32 2.84
N LEU A 8 -14.14 35.30 2.20
CA LEU A 8 -13.81 34.32 1.15
C LEU A 8 -13.73 32.92 1.79
N PHE A 9 -14.81 32.17 1.69
CA PHE A 9 -14.86 30.78 2.15
C PHE A 9 -14.07 29.93 1.15
N LEU A 10 -12.75 29.81 1.36
CA LEU A 10 -11.90 28.91 0.57
C LEU A 10 -12.23 27.47 1.00
N PRO A 11 -12.83 26.63 0.12
CA PRO A 11 -13.07 25.25 0.48
C PRO A 11 -11.72 24.56 0.74
N LEU A 12 -11.43 24.22 1.98
CA LEU A 12 -10.33 23.34 2.32
C LEU A 12 -10.70 21.96 1.74
N LEU A 13 -10.16 21.66 0.56
CA LEU A 13 -10.21 20.31 -0.02
C LEU A 13 -9.37 19.40 0.89
N LEU A 14 -10.01 18.82 1.89
CA LEU A 14 -9.44 17.75 2.71
C LEU A 14 -9.31 16.51 1.81
N PHE A 15 -8.19 16.41 1.10
CA PHE A 15 -7.84 15.16 0.44
C PHE A 15 -7.67 14.08 1.50
N SER A 16 -8.70 13.27 1.66
CA SER A 16 -8.63 12.13 2.58
C SER A 16 -7.64 11.12 2.03
N LYS A 17 -6.55 10.89 2.77
CA LYS A 17 -5.55 9.88 2.44
C LYS A 17 -6.21 8.51 2.43
N TYR A 18 -6.06 7.77 1.34
CA TYR A 18 -6.55 6.40 1.28
C TYR A 18 -5.65 5.45 2.08
N GLN A 19 -6.26 4.34 2.50
CA GLN A 19 -5.55 3.32 3.28
C GLN A 19 -4.96 2.26 2.35
N ILE A 20 -3.73 1.86 2.66
CA ILE A 20 -3.04 0.70 2.10
C ILE A 20 -2.83 -0.30 3.23
N VAL A 21 -3.00 -1.58 2.92
CA VAL A 21 -2.64 -2.69 3.82
C VAL A 21 -1.43 -3.41 3.25
N THR A 22 -0.54 -3.84 4.12
CA THR A 22 0.58 -4.73 3.82
C THR A 22 0.58 -5.88 4.80
N TYR A 23 1.28 -6.96 4.47
CA TYR A 23 1.46 -8.02 5.44
C TYR A 23 2.72 -7.78 6.28
N PHE A 24 3.88 -7.56 5.65
CA PHE A 24 5.15 -7.38 6.33
C PHE A 24 5.60 -5.92 6.44
N PRO A 25 6.50 -5.61 7.41
CA PRO A 25 7.08 -4.27 7.55
C PRO A 25 7.89 -3.80 6.34
N LEU A 26 8.50 -4.72 5.56
CA LEU A 26 9.32 -4.36 4.41
C LEU A 26 8.49 -3.70 3.31
N GLU A 27 7.32 -4.25 2.99
CA GLU A 27 6.39 -3.65 2.04
C GLU A 27 6.00 -2.23 2.47
N SER A 28 5.63 -2.09 3.76
CA SER A 28 5.32 -0.79 4.35
C SER A 28 6.48 0.19 4.23
N HIS A 29 7.71 -0.28 4.46
CA HIS A 29 8.90 0.55 4.37
C HIS A 29 9.09 1.10 2.96
N ILE A 30 8.96 0.26 1.94
CA ILE A 30 9.10 0.68 0.53
C ILE A 30 7.99 1.68 0.18
N ILE A 31 6.74 1.39 0.56
CA ILE A 31 5.61 2.29 0.30
C ILE A 31 5.84 3.64 0.99
N LYS A 32 6.30 3.66 2.24
CA LYS A 32 6.63 4.89 2.97
C LYS A 32 7.74 5.70 2.30
N LYS A 33 8.72 5.04 1.69
CA LYS A 33 9.77 5.74 0.94
C LYS A 33 9.21 6.45 -0.29
N ILE A 34 8.26 5.85 -1.00
CA ILE A 34 7.71 6.39 -2.25
C ILE A 34 6.55 7.36 -1.96
N ALA A 35 5.58 6.94 -1.16
CA ALA A 35 4.35 7.70 -0.90
C ALA A 35 4.46 8.67 0.27
N GLN A 36 5.42 8.47 1.17
CA GLN A 36 5.61 9.26 2.40
C GLN A 36 4.28 9.44 3.17
N ASN A 37 3.84 10.68 3.33
CA ASN A 37 2.64 11.01 4.08
C ASN A 37 1.35 11.05 3.23
N GLU A 38 1.39 10.67 1.96
CA GLU A 38 0.21 10.74 1.07
C GLU A 38 -0.79 9.61 1.28
N VAL A 39 -0.37 8.54 1.96
CA VAL A 39 -1.21 7.36 2.24
C VAL A 39 -1.21 7.01 3.72
N LYS A 40 -2.21 6.25 4.16
CA LYS A 40 -2.25 5.61 5.48
C LYS A 40 -1.90 4.15 5.32
N ILE A 41 -0.86 3.67 6.02
CA ILE A 41 -0.45 2.26 5.94
C ILE A 41 -0.84 1.53 7.21
N ARG A 42 -1.39 0.32 7.04
CA ARG A 42 -1.64 -0.65 8.12
C ARG A 42 -0.93 -1.95 7.80
N GLU A 43 -0.16 -2.42 8.76
CA GLU A 43 0.55 -3.69 8.70
C GLU A 43 -0.26 -4.77 9.42
N ILE A 44 -0.40 -5.95 8.80
CA ILE A 44 -1.04 -7.11 9.42
C ILE A 44 -0.09 -7.72 10.44
N SER A 45 1.19 -7.85 10.09
CA SER A 45 2.23 -8.37 10.98
C SER A 45 3.33 -7.32 11.17
N SER A 46 3.71 -7.08 12.43
CA SER A 46 4.88 -6.23 12.76
C SER A 46 6.21 -6.97 12.65
N ARG A 47 6.21 -8.24 12.27
CA ARG A 47 7.38 -9.11 12.16
C ARG A 47 7.30 -9.93 10.88
N PHE A 48 8.45 -10.46 10.44
CA PHE A 48 8.53 -11.47 9.39
C PHE A 48 8.10 -12.85 9.95
N ILE A 49 6.81 -13.03 10.17
CA ILE A 49 6.23 -14.30 10.67
C ILE A 49 5.25 -14.77 9.60
N GLU A 50 5.46 -15.99 9.14
CA GLU A 50 4.63 -16.64 8.12
C GLU A 50 3.50 -17.49 8.72
N ASP A 51 3.37 -17.50 10.05
CA ASP A 51 2.33 -18.24 10.73
C ASP A 51 0.99 -17.49 10.67
N PHE A 52 -0.04 -18.23 10.29
CA PHE A 52 -1.40 -17.70 10.31
C PHE A 52 -1.83 -17.38 11.74
N ARG A 53 -2.20 -16.13 11.94
CA ARG A 53 -2.80 -15.67 13.18
C ARG A 53 -4.25 -15.32 12.93
N GLU A 54 -5.15 -15.92 13.71
CA GLU A 54 -6.54 -15.53 13.67
C GLU A 54 -6.69 -14.04 14.05
N ILE A 55 -7.26 -13.25 13.13
CA ILE A 55 -7.52 -11.83 13.35
C ILE A 55 -9.01 -11.67 13.64
N PRO A 56 -9.38 -10.91 14.68
CA PRO A 56 -10.79 -10.64 14.97
C PRO A 56 -11.51 -10.02 13.76
N SER A 57 -12.76 -10.39 13.54
CA SER A 57 -13.57 -9.90 12.42
C SER A 57 -13.67 -8.37 12.37
N SER A 58 -13.65 -7.71 13.54
CA SER A 58 -13.61 -6.25 13.63
C SER A 58 -12.33 -5.64 13.07
N GLU A 59 -11.20 -6.32 13.23
CA GLU A 59 -9.91 -5.89 12.67
C GLU A 59 -9.86 -6.14 11.16
N ILE A 60 -10.32 -7.30 10.71
CA ILE A 60 -10.46 -7.57 9.27
C ILE A 60 -11.34 -6.51 8.61
N SER A 61 -12.44 -6.10 9.26
CA SER A 61 -13.30 -5.03 8.73
C SER A 61 -12.57 -3.68 8.63
N LYS A 62 -11.71 -3.34 9.59
CA LYS A 62 -10.90 -2.11 9.50
C LYS A 62 -9.83 -2.18 8.42
N LEU A 63 -9.21 -3.34 8.23
CA LEU A 63 -8.22 -3.58 7.18
C LEU A 63 -8.88 -3.55 5.80
N SER A 64 -10.06 -4.13 5.65
CA SER A 64 -10.77 -4.18 4.38
C SER A 64 -11.28 -2.82 3.88
N ASN A 65 -11.27 -1.77 4.71
CA ASN A 65 -11.51 -0.40 4.28
C ASN A 65 -10.37 0.19 3.44
N ALA A 66 -9.29 -0.56 3.25
CA ALA A 66 -8.18 -0.15 2.41
C ALA A 66 -8.58 -0.15 0.94
N LYS A 67 -7.93 0.74 0.18
CA LYS A 67 -8.02 0.76 -1.28
C LYS A 67 -7.20 -0.37 -1.90
N ILE A 68 -6.04 -0.69 -1.28
CA ILE A 68 -5.08 -1.67 -1.79
C ILE A 68 -4.57 -2.55 -0.66
N TYR A 69 -4.36 -3.83 -0.98
CA TYR A 69 -3.53 -4.75 -0.22
C TYR A 69 -2.34 -5.18 -1.08
N PHE A 70 -1.13 -4.79 -0.68
CA PHE A 70 0.12 -5.26 -1.27
C PHE A 70 0.64 -6.47 -0.52
N HIS A 71 1.20 -7.44 -1.25
CA HIS A 71 1.81 -8.64 -0.67
C HIS A 71 2.90 -9.23 -1.57
N PHE A 72 3.78 -10.06 -1.02
CA PHE A 72 4.87 -10.73 -1.75
C PHE A 72 4.50 -12.10 -2.33
N GLY A 73 3.24 -12.50 -2.21
CA GLY A 73 2.73 -13.72 -2.79
C GLY A 73 2.96 -14.99 -1.95
N LEU A 74 3.31 -14.86 -0.66
CA LEU A 74 3.42 -16.00 0.24
C LEU A 74 2.04 -16.61 0.53
N PRO A 75 1.98 -17.93 0.88
CA PRO A 75 0.71 -18.61 1.17
C PRO A 75 -0.13 -17.90 2.21
N ILE A 76 0.48 -17.47 3.31
CA ILE A 76 -0.20 -16.75 4.39
C ILE A 76 -0.83 -15.44 3.92
N GLU A 77 -0.13 -14.69 3.09
CA GLU A 77 -0.60 -13.41 2.56
C GLU A 77 -1.81 -13.59 1.64
N LYS A 78 -1.82 -14.69 0.87
CA LYS A 78 -2.95 -15.04 -0.01
C LYS A 78 -4.20 -15.40 0.79
N GLU A 79 -4.06 -16.01 1.97
CA GLU A 79 -5.20 -16.24 2.87
C GLU A 79 -5.80 -14.92 3.36
N TYR A 80 -4.97 -13.94 3.78
CA TYR A 80 -5.47 -12.61 4.13
C TYR A 80 -6.08 -11.88 2.94
N ALA A 81 -5.52 -12.03 1.74
CA ALA A 81 -6.11 -11.47 0.52
C ALA A 81 -7.55 -11.96 0.31
N LYS A 82 -7.80 -13.25 0.50
CA LYS A 82 -9.15 -13.83 0.42
C LYS A 82 -10.09 -13.22 1.47
N LEU A 83 -9.64 -13.14 2.73
CA LEU A 83 -10.44 -12.57 3.82
C LEU A 83 -10.80 -11.12 3.58
N LEU A 84 -9.84 -10.30 3.13
CA LEU A 84 -10.06 -8.89 2.81
C LEU A 84 -11.02 -8.75 1.63
N LYS A 85 -10.84 -9.54 0.57
CA LYS A 85 -11.69 -9.52 -0.62
C LYS A 85 -13.13 -9.95 -0.34
N GLN A 86 -13.33 -10.91 0.58
CA GLN A 86 -14.66 -11.32 1.03
C GLN A 86 -15.40 -10.19 1.77
N LYS A 87 -14.68 -9.33 2.48
CA LYS A 87 -15.27 -8.19 3.21
C LYS A 87 -15.47 -6.96 2.33
N ASN A 88 -14.59 -6.75 1.36
CA ASN A 88 -14.65 -5.64 0.42
C ASN A 88 -14.25 -6.11 -0.97
N SER A 89 -15.22 -6.28 -1.86
CA SER A 89 -15.00 -6.71 -3.24
C SER A 89 -14.19 -5.69 -4.06
N GLU A 90 -14.16 -4.43 -3.63
CA GLU A 90 -13.49 -3.34 -4.36
C GLU A 90 -12.02 -3.18 -3.99
N ILE A 91 -11.54 -3.84 -2.92
CA ILE A 91 -10.12 -3.76 -2.56
C ILE A 91 -9.24 -4.33 -3.68
N LEU A 92 -8.21 -3.59 -4.06
CA LEU A 92 -7.21 -4.06 -5.03
C LEU A 92 -6.23 -4.98 -4.30
N ILE A 93 -6.10 -6.21 -4.77
CA ILE A 93 -5.12 -7.18 -4.25
C ILE A 93 -3.95 -7.23 -5.24
N ILE A 94 -2.76 -6.87 -4.79
CA ILE A 94 -1.57 -6.72 -5.64
C ILE A 94 -0.47 -7.64 -5.14
N ASP A 95 -0.16 -8.66 -5.94
CA ASP A 95 1.00 -9.53 -5.74
C ASP A 95 2.24 -8.85 -6.34
N LEU A 96 3.08 -8.30 -5.48
CA LEU A 96 4.32 -7.60 -5.87
C LEU A 96 5.36 -8.54 -6.50
N SER A 97 5.19 -9.85 -6.36
CA SER A 97 6.09 -10.85 -6.94
C SER A 97 5.66 -11.38 -8.30
N SER A 98 4.49 -10.97 -8.79
CA SER A 98 3.85 -11.58 -9.98
C SER A 98 4.72 -11.52 -11.25
N ASN A 99 5.49 -10.45 -11.41
CA ASN A 99 6.38 -10.22 -12.57
C ASN A 99 7.87 -10.41 -12.22
N ILE A 100 8.19 -10.93 -11.02
CA ILE A 100 9.56 -11.13 -10.57
C ILE A 100 9.98 -12.56 -10.85
N LYS A 101 11.06 -12.72 -11.62
CA LYS A 101 11.68 -14.03 -11.85
C LYS A 101 12.41 -14.47 -10.59
N LYS A 102 11.80 -15.40 -9.85
CA LYS A 102 12.39 -15.99 -8.65
C LYS A 102 13.45 -17.03 -9.05
N THR A 103 14.61 -16.99 -8.39
CA THR A 103 15.68 -17.96 -8.61
C THR A 103 15.37 -19.24 -7.80
N ASP A 104 15.39 -20.39 -8.46
CA ASP A 104 15.26 -21.72 -7.84
C ASP A 104 14.05 -21.90 -6.89
N GLY A 105 12.95 -21.21 -7.20
CA GLY A 105 11.74 -21.30 -6.36
C GLY A 105 11.86 -20.61 -5.00
N ASN A 106 12.94 -19.87 -4.76
CA ASN A 106 13.11 -19.13 -3.51
C ASN A 106 12.00 -18.07 -3.35
N PRO A 107 11.13 -18.17 -2.33
CA PRO A 107 10.07 -17.20 -2.11
C PRO A 107 10.61 -15.86 -1.58
N TYR A 108 11.81 -15.82 -1.00
CA TYR A 108 12.42 -14.65 -0.35
C TYR A 108 13.20 -13.77 -1.32
N PHE A 109 12.65 -13.52 -2.50
CA PHE A 109 13.28 -12.74 -3.58
C PHE A 109 13.67 -11.33 -3.16
N TRP A 110 13.00 -10.77 -2.16
CA TRP A 110 13.30 -9.42 -1.62
C TRP A 110 14.63 -9.30 -0.87
N THR A 111 15.34 -10.41 -0.67
CA THR A 111 16.72 -10.39 -0.14
C THR A 111 17.74 -9.99 -1.20
N ASP A 112 17.35 -9.99 -2.48
CA ASP A 112 18.14 -9.50 -3.60
C ASP A 112 17.84 -8.00 -3.82
N PRO A 113 18.87 -7.10 -3.71
CA PRO A 113 18.65 -5.66 -3.89
C PRO A 113 18.12 -5.28 -5.27
N PHE A 114 18.47 -6.02 -6.30
CA PHE A 114 17.99 -5.75 -7.67
C PHE A 114 16.50 -6.10 -7.79
N LEU A 115 16.08 -7.24 -7.24
CA LEU A 115 14.67 -7.62 -7.21
C LEU A 115 13.84 -6.72 -6.30
N LEU A 116 14.42 -6.24 -5.20
CA LEU A 116 13.78 -5.27 -4.33
C LEU A 116 13.50 -3.94 -5.06
N ARG A 117 14.37 -3.53 -5.97
CA ARG A 117 14.16 -2.36 -6.82
C ARG A 117 13.01 -2.56 -7.80
N GLU A 118 12.84 -3.77 -8.34
CA GLU A 118 11.66 -4.11 -9.17
C GLU A 118 10.37 -4.04 -8.34
N VAL A 119 10.39 -4.49 -7.09
CA VAL A 119 9.25 -4.31 -6.15
C VAL A 119 8.92 -2.84 -5.97
N ALA A 120 9.92 -2.00 -5.73
CA ALA A 120 9.72 -0.56 -5.57
C ALA A 120 9.13 0.08 -6.83
N LYS A 121 9.56 -0.37 -8.02
CA LYS A 121 9.00 0.05 -9.29
C LYS A 121 7.53 -0.33 -9.42
N ASN A 122 7.18 -1.59 -9.12
CA ASN A 122 5.79 -2.06 -9.17
C ASN A 122 4.90 -1.24 -8.23
N ILE A 123 5.35 -0.95 -7.02
CA ILE A 123 4.63 -0.09 -6.07
C ILE A 123 4.45 1.32 -6.65
N TYR A 124 5.52 1.92 -7.17
CA TYR A 124 5.47 3.25 -7.78
C TYR A 124 4.43 3.31 -8.90
N GLU A 125 4.45 2.36 -9.84
CA GLU A 125 3.52 2.32 -10.98
C GLU A 125 2.05 2.24 -10.52
N ILE A 126 1.75 1.41 -9.52
CA ILE A 126 0.41 1.28 -8.94
C ILE A 126 -0.03 2.58 -8.24
N LEU A 127 0.86 3.23 -7.48
CA LEU A 127 0.55 4.49 -6.80
C LEU A 127 0.24 5.59 -7.80
N VAL A 128 1.00 5.68 -8.90
CA VAL A 128 0.79 6.65 -9.99
C VAL A 128 -0.55 6.41 -10.69
N ASP A 129 -0.91 5.14 -10.94
CA ASP A 129 -2.18 4.82 -11.58
C ASP A 129 -3.40 5.24 -10.75
N ILE A 130 -3.27 5.15 -9.43
CA ILE A 130 -4.37 5.44 -8.50
C ILE A 130 -4.48 6.93 -8.18
N ASP A 131 -3.35 7.62 -8.12
CA ASP A 131 -3.25 9.02 -7.70
C ASP A 131 -2.42 9.82 -8.72
N LYS A 132 -3.04 10.08 -9.86
CA LYS A 132 -2.40 10.73 -11.01
C LYS A 132 -1.92 12.15 -10.72
N ASP A 133 -2.52 12.83 -9.76
CA ASP A 133 -2.12 14.17 -9.36
C ASP A 133 -0.78 14.19 -8.61
N LYS A 134 -0.28 13.02 -8.19
CA LYS A 134 0.97 12.86 -7.43
C LYS A 134 2.12 12.24 -8.23
N ILE A 135 2.00 12.11 -9.55
CA ILE A 135 2.98 11.44 -10.42
C ILE A 135 4.41 11.96 -10.16
N GLU A 136 4.63 13.27 -10.26
CA GLU A 136 5.96 13.87 -10.11
C GLU A 136 6.51 13.67 -8.68
N TYR A 137 5.63 13.71 -7.68
CA TYR A 137 6.01 13.48 -6.29
C TYR A 137 6.47 12.04 -6.06
N TYR A 138 5.70 11.06 -6.49
CA TYR A 138 6.05 9.64 -6.36
C TYR A 138 7.29 9.29 -7.19
N LYS A 139 7.43 9.85 -8.40
CA LYS A 139 8.58 9.66 -9.26
C LYS A 139 9.87 10.10 -8.60
N LYS A 140 9.90 11.34 -8.08
CA LYS A 140 11.06 11.87 -7.37
C LYS A 140 11.49 10.98 -6.19
N ASN A 141 10.53 10.51 -5.41
CA ASN A 141 10.80 9.65 -4.27
C ASN A 141 11.29 8.25 -4.70
N TYR A 142 10.70 7.68 -5.74
CA TYR A 142 11.14 6.41 -6.31
C TYR A 142 12.56 6.48 -6.88
N GLU A 143 12.91 7.55 -7.59
CA GLU A 143 14.24 7.74 -8.15
C GLU A 143 15.33 7.87 -7.08
N SER A 144 14.95 8.24 -5.86
CA SER A 144 15.85 8.32 -4.70
C SER A 144 15.94 7.02 -3.89
N PHE A 145 15.14 6.00 -4.23
CA PHE A 145 15.14 4.68 -3.59
C PHE A 145 16.28 3.81 -4.12
#